data_e9b350623b9580452d42adc3fd245c98
#
_entry.id   e9b350623b9580452d42adc3fd245c98
#
_cell.length_a   1.000
_cell.length_b   1.000
_cell.length_c   1.000
_cell.angle_alpha   90.00
_cell.angle_beta   90.00
_cell.angle_gamma   90.00
#
_symmetry.space_group_name_H-M   'P 1'
#
loop_
_entity.id
_entity.type
_entity.pdbx_description
1 polymer ?
#
loop_
_entity_poly.entity_id
_entity_poly.type
_entity_poly.pdbx_seq_one_letter_code
_entity_poly.pdbx_strand_id
1 'polypeptide(L)'
;MLLALAQWLSQSISGFNVFAYITLRAVLAALTALTISFIAGPSVIRWLAAKKIGQAVRQNGPQTHLSKSGTPTMGGVLVLISIAITTLLWGDLTNRYIWVILIVTLGFGAIGWYDDWKKVVYRDPKGLASRWKYFWQSVIGLLVALYLVMTSTLPAQTQLIVPFFKTVAYPLGIAGFVILTYLVIVGTSNAVNLTDGLDGLAIMPAVMVAAALAIFAYVAGNAVFARYLLMPYIPGAGELAVFLGALTGAGLGFLWFNVYPAEVFMGDVGALALGGALGTVAVIVRQEIVLAIMGGIFVAETLSVAAQVLYFRLTGGKRIFRMAPLHHHYELGGWKETQVVVRFWIITIILVLIGLSTLKIR
;
A
#
# COMPACT_ATOMS: atom_id res chain seq x y z
N MET A 1 -18.67 -12.64 2.53
CA MET A 1 -19.78 -13.05 3.41
C MET A 1 -21.10 -12.40 2.96
N LEU A 2 -21.22 -11.08 2.95
CA LEU A 2 -22.45 -10.40 2.50
C LEU A 2 -22.79 -10.69 1.03
N LEU A 3 -21.78 -10.85 0.17
CA LEU A 3 -22.00 -11.28 -1.21
C LEU A 3 -22.71 -12.64 -1.28
N ALA A 4 -22.26 -13.64 -0.52
CA ALA A 4 -22.89 -14.97 -0.51
C ALA A 4 -24.33 -14.91 0.02
N LEU A 5 -24.58 -14.10 1.06
CA LEU A 5 -25.92 -13.83 1.57
C LEU A 5 -26.81 -13.16 0.51
N ALA A 6 -26.28 -12.14 -0.17
CA ALA A 6 -27.00 -11.44 -1.23
C ALA A 6 -27.33 -12.37 -2.42
N GLN A 7 -26.40 -13.23 -2.81
CA GLN A 7 -26.62 -14.25 -3.84
C GLN A 7 -27.70 -15.26 -3.44
N TRP A 8 -27.73 -15.66 -2.18
CA TRP A 8 -28.80 -16.54 -1.68
C TRP A 8 -30.15 -15.82 -1.66
N LEU A 9 -30.20 -14.56 -1.16
CA LEU A 9 -31.44 -13.76 -1.16
C LEU A 9 -31.93 -13.41 -2.55
N SER A 10 -31.05 -13.27 -3.54
CA SER A 10 -31.40 -12.94 -4.91
C SER A 10 -32.25 -14.02 -5.60
N GLN A 11 -32.21 -15.25 -5.10
CA GLN A 11 -33.09 -16.34 -5.57
C GLN A 11 -34.57 -16.07 -5.29
N SER A 12 -34.86 -15.32 -4.22
CA SER A 12 -36.23 -14.97 -3.82
C SER A 12 -36.58 -13.51 -4.09
N ILE A 13 -35.62 -12.61 -4.04
CA ILE A 13 -35.81 -11.17 -4.17
C ILE A 13 -34.79 -10.63 -5.20
N SER A 14 -35.28 -10.33 -6.41
CA SER A 14 -34.42 -9.90 -7.54
C SER A 14 -33.58 -8.64 -7.27
N GLY A 15 -34.01 -7.76 -6.35
CA GLY A 15 -33.26 -6.56 -5.97
C GLY A 15 -31.87 -6.83 -5.42
N PHE A 16 -31.63 -8.01 -4.82
CA PHE A 16 -30.30 -8.38 -4.31
C PHE A 16 -29.28 -8.72 -5.40
N ASN A 17 -29.69 -8.86 -6.68
CA ASN A 17 -28.77 -9.02 -7.80
C ASN A 17 -27.83 -7.83 -7.97
N VAL A 18 -28.17 -6.66 -7.46
CA VAL A 18 -27.31 -5.47 -7.52
C VAL A 18 -25.96 -5.69 -6.82
N PHE A 19 -25.88 -6.54 -5.82
CA PHE A 19 -24.63 -6.87 -5.11
C PHE A 19 -23.68 -7.80 -5.90
N ALA A 20 -24.11 -8.32 -7.04
CA ALA A 20 -23.23 -9.02 -7.97
C ALA A 20 -22.25 -8.06 -8.68
N TYR A 21 -22.60 -6.78 -8.80
CA TYR A 21 -21.74 -5.80 -9.45
C TYR A 21 -20.53 -5.43 -8.59
N ILE A 22 -19.33 -5.68 -9.13
CA ILE A 22 -18.04 -5.37 -8.47
C ILE A 22 -17.94 -3.89 -8.14
N THR A 23 -18.39 -3.00 -9.02
CA THR A 23 -18.33 -1.55 -8.84
C THR A 23 -19.13 -1.10 -7.63
N LEU A 24 -20.34 -1.60 -7.44
CA LEU A 24 -21.14 -1.30 -6.25
C LEU A 24 -20.44 -1.82 -4.99
N ARG A 25 -19.96 -3.07 -5.01
CA ARG A 25 -19.26 -3.65 -3.86
C ARG A 25 -17.98 -2.91 -3.50
N ALA A 26 -17.24 -2.40 -4.50
CA ALA A 26 -16.05 -1.58 -4.27
C ALA A 26 -16.39 -0.26 -3.55
N VAL A 27 -17.48 0.43 -3.97
CA VAL A 27 -17.96 1.65 -3.31
C VAL A 27 -18.44 1.33 -1.88
N LEU A 28 -19.25 0.27 -1.71
CA LEU A 28 -19.72 -0.15 -0.39
C LEU A 28 -18.57 -0.57 0.51
N ALA A 29 -17.54 -1.21 -0.03
CA ALA A 29 -16.33 -1.54 0.71
C ALA A 29 -15.59 -0.27 1.18
N ALA A 30 -15.45 0.74 0.30
CA ALA A 30 -14.85 2.01 0.71
C ALA A 30 -15.63 2.69 1.83
N LEU A 31 -16.95 2.78 1.71
CA LEU A 31 -17.82 3.39 2.73
C LEU A 31 -17.81 2.59 4.04
N THR A 32 -17.83 1.25 3.96
CA THR A 32 -17.78 0.38 5.15
C THR A 32 -16.46 0.53 5.90
N ALA A 33 -15.32 0.49 5.18
CA ALA A 33 -14.01 0.64 5.79
C ALA A 33 -13.81 2.04 6.42
N LEU A 34 -14.28 3.09 5.74
CA LEU A 34 -14.29 4.46 6.26
C LEU A 34 -15.12 4.56 7.55
N THR A 35 -16.31 3.98 7.55
CA THR A 35 -17.21 3.96 8.72
C THR A 35 -16.58 3.21 9.89
N ILE A 36 -15.99 2.03 9.65
CA ILE A 36 -15.26 1.27 10.67
C ILE A 36 -14.14 2.12 11.26
N SER A 37 -13.34 2.79 10.41
CA SER A 37 -12.24 3.64 10.86
C SER A 37 -12.72 4.80 11.73
N PHE A 38 -13.82 5.46 11.38
CA PHE A 38 -14.39 6.56 12.19
C PHE A 38 -14.95 6.08 13.53
N ILE A 39 -15.66 4.95 13.55
CA ILE A 39 -16.25 4.42 14.78
C ILE A 39 -15.18 3.84 15.70
N ALA A 40 -14.26 3.04 15.17
CA ALA A 40 -13.25 2.37 15.97
C ALA A 40 -12.04 3.29 16.30
N GLY A 41 -11.74 4.28 15.47
CA GLY A 41 -10.57 5.15 15.58
C GLY A 41 -10.38 5.75 16.96
N PRO A 42 -11.35 6.50 17.52
CA PRO A 42 -11.19 7.12 18.85
C PRO A 42 -10.93 6.10 19.97
N SER A 43 -11.48 4.89 19.86
CA SER A 43 -11.28 3.83 20.86
C SER A 43 -9.90 3.20 20.73
N VAL A 44 -9.43 2.96 19.50
CA VAL A 44 -8.10 2.44 19.22
C VAL A 44 -7.04 3.45 19.65
N ILE A 45 -7.20 4.75 19.34
CA ILE A 45 -6.27 5.80 19.72
C ILE A 45 -6.16 5.89 21.26
N ARG A 46 -7.29 5.92 21.97
CA ARG A 46 -7.30 5.91 23.44
C ARG A 46 -6.61 4.68 24.01
N TRP A 47 -6.84 3.49 23.42
CA TRP A 47 -6.21 2.26 23.87
C TRP A 47 -4.68 2.30 23.67
N LEU A 48 -4.20 2.78 22.50
CA LEU A 48 -2.78 2.94 22.24
C LEU A 48 -2.14 3.96 23.19
N ALA A 49 -2.78 5.09 23.42
CA ALA A 49 -2.33 6.12 24.36
C ALA A 49 -2.25 5.59 25.81
N ALA A 50 -3.29 4.86 26.28
CA ALA A 50 -3.33 4.27 27.63
C ALA A 50 -2.19 3.26 27.87
N LYS A 51 -1.80 2.53 26.82
CA LYS A 51 -0.64 1.60 26.86
C LYS A 51 0.71 2.31 26.77
N LYS A 52 0.74 3.66 26.73
CA LYS A 52 1.94 4.48 26.54
C LYS A 52 2.74 4.04 25.30
N ILE A 53 2.04 3.65 24.26
CA ILE A 53 2.59 3.23 22.96
C ILE A 53 2.92 4.52 22.19
N GLY A 54 3.81 5.34 22.73
CA GLY A 54 4.30 6.57 22.10
C GLY A 54 5.64 6.34 21.42
N GLN A 55 5.84 6.99 20.30
CA GLN A 55 7.11 6.92 19.59
C GLN A 55 8.21 7.64 20.37
N ALA A 56 9.33 6.96 20.62
CA ALA A 56 10.54 7.63 21.09
C ALA A 56 11.11 8.49 19.96
N VAL A 57 10.97 9.81 20.08
CA VAL A 57 11.49 10.75 19.07
C VAL A 57 13.02 10.63 19.03
N ARG A 58 13.59 10.38 17.86
CA ARG A 58 15.03 10.32 17.67
C ARG A 58 15.63 11.71 17.85
N GLN A 59 16.65 11.83 18.73
CA GLN A 59 17.33 13.11 19.01
C GLN A 59 18.07 13.69 17.79
N ASN A 60 18.31 12.90 16.75
CA ASN A 60 19.07 13.29 15.55
C ASN A 60 18.15 13.77 14.39
N GLY A 61 16.85 13.98 14.62
CA GLY A 61 15.88 14.49 13.65
C GLY A 61 15.68 16.02 13.73
N PRO A 62 14.84 16.59 12.85
CA PRO A 62 14.44 17.99 12.95
C PRO A 62 13.84 18.31 14.33
N GLN A 63 14.20 19.46 14.91
CA GLN A 63 13.74 19.84 16.25
C GLN A 63 12.22 20.01 16.36
N THR A 64 11.55 20.26 15.22
CA THR A 64 10.09 20.32 15.11
C THR A 64 9.39 19.02 15.54
N HIS A 65 10.08 17.88 15.44
CA HIS A 65 9.53 16.58 15.82
C HIS A 65 9.50 16.35 17.34
N LEU A 66 10.21 17.15 18.12
CA LEU A 66 10.20 17.03 19.59
C LEU A 66 8.81 17.36 20.19
N SER A 67 8.04 18.22 19.56
CA SER A 67 6.67 18.54 19.98
C SER A 67 5.68 17.37 19.80
N LYS A 68 6.03 16.38 18.98
CA LYS A 68 5.23 15.17 18.72
C LYS A 68 5.49 14.04 19.72
N SER A 69 6.32 14.29 20.72
CA SER A 69 6.59 13.33 21.80
C SER A 69 5.31 13.01 22.55
N GLY A 70 4.95 11.72 22.62
CA GLY A 70 3.72 11.27 23.28
C GLY A 70 2.57 10.92 22.35
N THR A 71 2.62 11.30 21.07
CA THR A 71 1.63 10.82 20.09
C THR A 71 1.74 9.30 19.95
N PRO A 72 0.63 8.55 20.10
CA PRO A 72 0.64 7.10 19.97
C PRO A 72 1.03 6.66 18.54
N THR A 73 1.77 5.58 18.46
CA THR A 73 2.11 4.90 17.19
C THR A 73 1.34 3.59 17.05
N MET A 74 1.57 2.84 15.95
CA MET A 74 0.86 1.61 15.61
C MET A 74 -0.61 1.81 15.17
N GLY A 75 -0.99 3.02 14.77
CA GLY A 75 -2.33 3.31 14.23
C GLY A 75 -2.67 2.52 12.97
N GLY A 76 -1.67 1.97 12.28
CA GLY A 76 -1.85 1.04 11.17
C GLY A 76 -2.70 -0.20 11.51
N VAL A 77 -2.80 -0.57 12.79
CA VAL A 77 -3.71 -1.64 13.24
C VAL A 77 -5.16 -1.30 12.89
N LEU A 78 -5.59 -0.04 13.07
CA LEU A 78 -6.93 0.41 12.68
C LEU A 78 -7.17 0.23 11.17
N VAL A 79 -6.19 0.60 10.35
CA VAL A 79 -6.25 0.43 8.89
C VAL A 79 -6.40 -1.05 8.52
N LEU A 80 -5.57 -1.93 9.10
CA LEU A 80 -5.60 -3.36 8.82
C LEU A 80 -6.91 -4.03 9.23
N ILE A 81 -7.44 -3.71 10.41
CA ILE A 81 -8.72 -4.22 10.88
C ILE A 81 -9.84 -3.79 9.93
N SER A 82 -9.87 -2.50 9.55
CA SER A 82 -10.88 -1.96 8.64
C SER A 82 -10.81 -2.63 7.26
N ILE A 83 -9.61 -2.81 6.69
CA ILE A 83 -9.42 -3.50 5.41
C ILE A 83 -9.86 -4.97 5.51
N ALA A 84 -9.39 -5.69 6.54
CA ALA A 84 -9.64 -7.12 6.66
C ALA A 84 -11.13 -7.43 6.83
N ILE A 85 -11.80 -6.77 7.79
CA ILE A 85 -13.23 -6.94 8.03
C ILE A 85 -14.02 -6.62 6.76
N THR A 86 -13.74 -5.48 6.15
CA THR A 86 -14.49 -5.02 4.98
C THR A 86 -14.29 -5.95 3.77
N THR A 87 -13.07 -6.42 3.55
CA THR A 87 -12.77 -7.35 2.45
C THR A 87 -13.46 -8.70 2.66
N LEU A 88 -13.50 -9.21 3.89
CA LEU A 88 -14.23 -10.44 4.23
C LEU A 88 -15.75 -10.28 4.07
N LEU A 89 -16.28 -9.09 4.33
CA LEU A 89 -17.71 -8.81 4.16
C LEU A 89 -18.10 -8.73 2.68
N TRP A 90 -17.40 -7.94 1.87
CA TRP A 90 -17.81 -7.58 0.51
C TRP A 90 -17.10 -8.35 -0.59
N GLY A 91 -15.90 -8.90 -0.35
CA GLY A 91 -15.13 -9.67 -1.32
C GLY A 91 -15.74 -11.04 -1.63
N ASP A 92 -15.47 -11.51 -2.82
CA ASP A 92 -15.76 -12.90 -3.20
C ASP A 92 -14.67 -13.80 -2.60
N LEU A 93 -15.03 -14.52 -1.53
CA LEU A 93 -14.11 -15.40 -0.80
C LEU A 93 -13.77 -16.69 -1.56
N THR A 94 -14.41 -16.95 -2.69
CA THR A 94 -14.02 -18.06 -3.59
C THR A 94 -12.86 -17.66 -4.50
N ASN A 95 -12.57 -16.35 -4.61
CA ASN A 95 -11.52 -15.82 -5.44
C ASN A 95 -10.16 -15.93 -4.74
N ARG A 96 -9.21 -16.62 -5.36
CA ARG A 96 -7.85 -16.83 -4.83
C ARG A 96 -7.07 -15.53 -4.57
N TYR A 97 -7.28 -14.50 -5.40
CA TYR A 97 -6.55 -13.23 -5.28
C TYR A 97 -6.93 -12.46 -4.01
N ILE A 98 -8.17 -12.62 -3.52
CA ILE A 98 -8.59 -12.05 -2.24
C ILE A 98 -7.78 -12.64 -1.08
N TRP A 99 -7.53 -13.95 -1.09
CA TRP A 99 -6.70 -14.57 -0.06
C TRP A 99 -5.24 -14.21 -0.18
N VAL A 100 -4.69 -14.17 -1.41
CA VAL A 100 -3.30 -13.73 -1.63
C VAL A 100 -3.08 -12.33 -1.08
N ILE A 101 -3.97 -11.38 -1.41
CA ILE A 101 -3.80 -9.99 -0.97
C ILE A 101 -3.99 -9.84 0.54
N LEU A 102 -4.94 -10.56 1.15
CA LEU A 102 -5.13 -10.55 2.60
C LEU A 102 -3.92 -11.14 3.34
N ILE A 103 -3.37 -12.26 2.86
CA ILE A 103 -2.18 -12.90 3.46
C ILE A 103 -0.98 -11.96 3.40
N VAL A 104 -0.73 -11.30 2.27
CA VAL A 104 0.36 -10.32 2.16
C VAL A 104 0.12 -9.14 3.09
N THR A 105 -1.05 -8.54 3.03
CA THR A 105 -1.36 -7.33 3.82
C THR A 105 -1.23 -7.60 5.31
N LEU A 106 -1.83 -8.69 5.80
CA LEU A 106 -1.78 -9.06 7.21
C LEU A 106 -0.41 -9.60 7.62
N GLY A 107 0.27 -10.33 6.74
CA GLY A 107 1.61 -10.85 7.00
C GLY A 107 2.67 -9.74 7.12
N PHE A 108 2.67 -8.79 6.20
CA PHE A 108 3.54 -7.60 6.28
C PHE A 108 3.16 -6.71 7.47
N GLY A 109 1.85 -6.58 7.74
CA GLY A 109 1.36 -5.91 8.92
C GLY A 109 1.83 -6.56 10.23
N ALA A 110 1.85 -7.88 10.30
CA ALA A 110 2.34 -8.62 11.46
C ALA A 110 3.85 -8.41 11.69
N ILE A 111 4.65 -8.35 10.61
CA ILE A 111 6.07 -8.02 10.69
C ILE A 111 6.25 -6.60 11.26
N GLY A 112 5.49 -5.63 10.75
CA GLY A 112 5.52 -4.26 11.24
C GLY A 112 5.03 -4.15 12.68
N TRP A 113 3.96 -4.86 13.03
CA TRP A 113 3.44 -4.92 14.39
C TRP A 113 4.48 -5.42 15.38
N TYR A 114 5.20 -6.48 15.04
CA TYR A 114 6.24 -7.02 15.90
C TYR A 114 7.43 -6.06 16.05
N ASP A 115 7.80 -5.35 14.96
CA ASP A 115 8.83 -4.32 14.99
C ASP A 115 8.45 -3.15 15.92
N ASP A 116 7.25 -2.60 15.75
CA ASP A 116 6.75 -1.48 16.55
C ASP A 116 6.52 -1.90 18.02
N TRP A 117 5.96 -3.10 18.24
CA TRP A 117 5.76 -3.65 19.57
C TRP A 117 7.08 -3.78 20.33
N LYS A 118 8.14 -4.23 19.65
CA LYS A 118 9.47 -4.33 20.23
C LYS A 118 10.05 -2.96 20.61
N LYS A 119 9.88 -1.95 19.73
CA LYS A 119 10.32 -0.58 20.01
C LYS A 119 9.63 0.01 21.25
N VAL A 120 8.35 -0.29 21.41
CA VAL A 120 7.51 0.31 22.46
C VAL A 120 7.64 -0.44 23.78
N VAL A 121 7.41 -1.77 23.78
CA VAL A 121 7.35 -2.57 25.01
C VAL A 121 8.74 -2.77 25.61
N TYR A 122 9.73 -3.11 24.78
CA TYR A 122 11.10 -3.27 25.27
C TYR A 122 11.91 -1.97 25.29
N ARG A 123 11.31 -0.86 24.83
CA ARG A 123 12.00 0.44 24.69
C ARG A 123 13.32 0.33 23.90
N ASP A 124 13.37 -0.61 22.96
CA ASP A 124 14.51 -0.83 22.08
C ASP A 124 14.33 0.02 20.80
N PRO A 125 15.00 1.16 20.66
CA PRO A 125 14.83 2.04 19.51
C PRO A 125 15.25 1.39 18.18
N LYS A 126 15.97 0.26 18.24
CA LYS A 126 16.37 -0.51 17.04
C LYS A 126 15.26 -1.40 16.51
N GLY A 127 14.26 -1.77 17.35
CA GLY A 127 13.16 -2.63 16.97
C GLY A 127 13.61 -4.03 16.54
N LEU A 128 12.96 -4.56 15.50
CA LEU A 128 13.35 -5.81 14.87
C LEU A 128 14.59 -5.59 14.00
N ALA A 129 15.65 -6.38 14.22
CA ALA A 129 16.85 -6.27 13.39
C ALA A 129 16.51 -6.40 11.89
N SER A 130 17.04 -5.50 11.06
CA SER A 130 16.70 -5.38 9.64
C SER A 130 16.79 -6.71 8.89
N ARG A 131 17.79 -7.56 9.24
CA ARG A 131 17.95 -8.90 8.65
C ARG A 131 16.70 -9.79 8.82
N TRP A 132 16.06 -9.75 9.99
CA TRP A 132 14.85 -10.54 10.26
C TRP A 132 13.63 -9.94 9.61
N LYS A 133 13.53 -8.60 9.57
CA LYS A 133 12.48 -7.89 8.84
C LYS A 133 12.50 -8.28 7.35
N TYR A 134 13.66 -8.15 6.69
CA TYR A 134 13.84 -8.54 5.31
C TYR A 134 13.66 -10.04 5.08
N PHE A 135 14.08 -10.89 6.00
CA PHE A 135 13.91 -12.34 5.90
C PHE A 135 12.42 -12.73 5.81
N TRP A 136 11.60 -12.24 6.74
CA TRP A 136 10.17 -12.57 6.73
C TRP A 136 9.42 -11.94 5.56
N GLN A 137 9.75 -10.71 5.17
CA GLN A 137 9.23 -10.10 3.95
C GLN A 137 9.60 -10.92 2.71
N SER A 138 10.84 -11.42 2.64
CA SER A 138 11.31 -12.27 1.54
C SER A 138 10.58 -13.60 1.49
N VAL A 139 10.35 -14.23 2.64
CA VAL A 139 9.60 -15.50 2.72
C VAL A 139 8.19 -15.30 2.16
N ILE A 140 7.46 -14.28 2.62
CA ILE A 140 6.10 -14.01 2.13
C ILE A 140 6.13 -13.64 0.64
N GLY A 141 7.01 -12.73 0.22
CA GLY A 141 7.11 -12.27 -1.17
C GLY A 141 7.45 -13.40 -2.15
N LEU A 142 8.38 -14.27 -1.78
CA LEU A 142 8.76 -15.44 -2.61
C LEU A 142 7.65 -16.49 -2.66
N LEU A 143 7.00 -16.80 -1.54
CA LEU A 143 5.87 -17.74 -1.53
C LEU A 143 4.72 -17.26 -2.42
N VAL A 144 4.40 -15.96 -2.35
CA VAL A 144 3.39 -15.35 -3.23
C VAL A 144 3.82 -15.40 -4.69
N ALA A 145 5.08 -15.07 -5.01
CA ALA A 145 5.60 -15.13 -6.36
C ALA A 145 5.52 -16.54 -6.95
N LEU A 146 5.93 -17.54 -6.17
CA LEU A 146 5.84 -18.95 -6.56
C LEU A 146 4.38 -19.39 -6.74
N TYR A 147 3.50 -19.02 -5.80
CA TYR A 147 2.08 -19.34 -5.92
C TYR A 147 1.45 -18.76 -7.19
N LEU A 148 1.73 -17.48 -7.48
CA LEU A 148 1.18 -16.80 -8.66
C LEU A 148 1.68 -17.41 -9.97
N VAL A 149 2.97 -17.77 -10.06
CA VAL A 149 3.50 -18.41 -11.28
C VAL A 149 2.99 -19.83 -11.45
N MET A 150 2.89 -20.62 -10.38
CA MET A 150 2.41 -22.00 -10.44
C MET A 150 0.91 -22.10 -10.76
N THR A 151 0.15 -21.08 -10.39
CA THR A 151 -1.31 -21.02 -10.63
C THR A 151 -1.67 -20.18 -11.84
N SER A 152 -0.70 -19.68 -12.61
CA SER A 152 -0.95 -18.95 -13.84
C SER A 152 -1.49 -19.89 -14.92
N THR A 153 -2.60 -19.48 -15.55
CA THR A 153 -3.27 -20.26 -16.62
C THR A 153 -3.11 -19.61 -17.98
N LEU A 154 -2.75 -18.33 -18.02
CA LEU A 154 -2.62 -17.55 -19.24
C LEU A 154 -1.21 -16.94 -19.33
N PRO A 155 -0.57 -16.91 -20.53
CA PRO A 155 0.75 -16.29 -20.70
C PRO A 155 0.80 -14.84 -20.23
N ALA A 156 -0.29 -14.09 -20.38
CA ALA A 156 -0.39 -12.70 -19.97
C ALA A 156 -0.14 -12.49 -18.46
N GLN A 157 -0.37 -13.50 -17.64
CA GLN A 157 -0.18 -13.43 -16.18
C GLN A 157 1.30 -13.42 -15.74
N THR A 158 2.23 -13.74 -16.63
CA THR A 158 3.68 -13.81 -16.33
C THR A 158 4.55 -12.94 -17.23
N GLN A 159 3.92 -12.03 -18.01
CA GLN A 159 4.62 -11.09 -18.87
C GLN A 159 4.80 -9.75 -18.18
N LEU A 160 5.90 -9.05 -18.43
CA LEU A 160 6.07 -7.66 -18.07
C LEU A 160 5.46 -6.78 -19.18
N ILE A 161 4.54 -5.90 -18.78
CA ILE A 161 3.89 -4.96 -19.69
C ILE A 161 4.60 -3.62 -19.60
N VAL A 162 5.02 -3.09 -20.76
CA VAL A 162 5.64 -1.76 -20.82
C VAL A 162 4.54 -0.73 -21.12
N PRO A 163 4.27 0.22 -20.19
CA PRO A 163 3.26 1.26 -20.42
C PRO A 163 3.66 2.12 -21.63
N PHE A 164 2.68 2.74 -22.28
CA PHE A 164 2.80 3.56 -23.49
C PHE A 164 3.15 2.80 -24.79
N PHE A 165 3.62 1.55 -24.74
CA PHE A 165 3.95 0.75 -25.92
C PHE A 165 3.03 -0.46 -26.02
N LYS A 166 2.03 -0.38 -26.90
CA LYS A 166 0.93 -1.37 -27.03
C LYS A 166 1.38 -2.81 -27.32
N THR A 167 2.50 -2.97 -28.00
CA THR A 167 2.98 -4.28 -28.49
C THR A 167 4.10 -4.86 -27.63
N VAL A 168 4.58 -4.13 -26.62
CA VAL A 168 5.72 -4.57 -25.83
C VAL A 168 5.24 -5.29 -24.56
N ALA A 169 5.07 -6.61 -24.72
CA ALA A 169 4.86 -7.53 -23.60
C ALA A 169 6.06 -8.49 -23.55
N TYR A 170 6.86 -8.43 -22.51
CA TYR A 170 8.08 -9.22 -22.40
C TYR A 170 7.84 -10.47 -21.55
N PRO A 171 8.02 -11.68 -22.10
CA PRO A 171 7.89 -12.92 -21.34
C PRO A 171 9.07 -13.04 -20.37
N LEU A 172 8.79 -13.02 -19.08
CA LEU A 172 9.84 -13.05 -18.03
C LEU A 172 10.37 -14.46 -17.75
N GLY A 173 9.64 -15.49 -18.15
CA GLY A 173 9.88 -16.83 -17.67
C GLY A 173 9.63 -16.96 -16.16
N ILE A 174 9.79 -18.15 -15.61
CA ILE A 174 9.52 -18.41 -14.18
C ILE A 174 10.47 -17.60 -13.28
N ALA A 175 11.76 -17.67 -13.55
CA ALA A 175 12.76 -17.00 -12.72
C ALA A 175 12.62 -15.48 -12.75
N GLY A 176 12.49 -14.89 -13.95
CA GLY A 176 12.30 -13.45 -14.08
C GLY A 176 11.02 -12.94 -13.42
N PHE A 177 9.92 -13.70 -13.54
CA PHE A 177 8.67 -13.39 -12.86
C PHE A 177 8.82 -13.40 -11.34
N VAL A 178 9.44 -14.44 -10.78
CA VAL A 178 9.64 -14.56 -9.33
C VAL A 178 10.51 -13.43 -8.80
N ILE A 179 11.62 -13.12 -9.48
CA ILE A 179 12.52 -12.04 -9.09
C ILE A 179 11.79 -10.68 -9.15
N LEU A 180 11.09 -10.38 -10.25
CA LEU A 180 10.35 -9.12 -10.38
C LEU A 180 9.26 -9.00 -9.33
N THR A 181 8.46 -10.03 -9.13
CA THR A 181 7.38 -10.06 -8.12
C THR A 181 7.93 -9.80 -6.73
N TYR A 182 9.01 -10.48 -6.36
CA TYR A 182 9.69 -10.28 -5.09
C TYR A 182 10.16 -8.83 -4.92
N LEU A 183 10.86 -8.28 -5.93
CA LEU A 183 11.36 -6.90 -5.89
C LEU A 183 10.23 -5.88 -5.79
N VAL A 184 9.13 -6.09 -6.51
CA VAL A 184 7.98 -5.17 -6.45
C VAL A 184 7.29 -5.22 -5.09
N ILE A 185 6.97 -6.40 -4.58
CA ILE A 185 6.26 -6.53 -3.29
C ILE A 185 7.11 -6.00 -2.13
N VAL A 186 8.34 -6.51 -1.99
CA VAL A 186 9.22 -6.12 -0.89
C VAL A 186 9.71 -4.68 -1.06
N GLY A 187 10.03 -4.29 -2.30
CA GLY A 187 10.47 -2.93 -2.61
C GLY A 187 9.41 -1.90 -2.29
N THR A 188 8.17 -2.09 -2.75
CA THR A 188 7.06 -1.15 -2.48
C THR A 188 6.73 -1.10 -0.99
N SER A 189 6.76 -2.24 -0.29
CA SER A 189 6.55 -2.28 1.16
C SER A 189 7.54 -1.39 1.91
N ASN A 190 8.82 -1.53 1.63
CA ASN A 190 9.84 -0.71 2.28
C ASN A 190 9.84 0.74 1.79
N ALA A 191 9.45 1.00 0.54
CA ALA A 191 9.35 2.35 0.00
C ALA A 191 8.25 3.18 0.69
N VAL A 192 7.07 2.59 0.90
CA VAL A 192 6.01 3.23 1.68
C VAL A 192 6.45 3.47 3.12
N ASN A 193 7.14 2.51 3.74
CA ASN A 193 7.65 2.65 5.10
C ASN A 193 8.71 3.78 5.22
N LEU A 194 9.61 3.92 4.27
CA LEU A 194 10.57 5.02 4.25
C LEU A 194 9.92 6.39 4.05
N THR A 195 8.77 6.45 3.41
CA THR A 195 8.01 7.67 3.17
C THR A 195 7.17 8.10 4.37
N ASP A 196 6.88 7.17 5.31
CA ASP A 196 6.06 7.43 6.50
C ASP A 196 6.84 8.19 7.59
N GLY A 197 7.33 9.38 7.24
CA GLY A 197 8.14 10.22 8.14
C GLY A 197 7.45 11.50 8.61
N LEU A 198 6.34 11.92 7.98
CA LEU A 198 5.56 13.11 8.31
C LEU A 198 4.07 12.80 8.36
N ASP A 199 3.32 13.61 9.14
CA ASP A 199 1.89 13.43 9.35
C ASP A 199 1.11 13.46 8.03
N GLY A 200 0.43 12.35 7.69
CA GLY A 200 -0.34 12.21 6.46
C GLY A 200 0.46 11.99 5.18
N LEU A 201 1.80 12.02 5.23
CA LEU A 201 2.65 11.97 4.04
C LEU A 201 2.50 10.67 3.26
N ALA A 202 2.56 9.51 3.91
CA ALA A 202 2.54 8.22 3.22
C ALA A 202 1.12 7.73 2.93
N ILE A 203 0.17 7.98 3.83
CA ILE A 203 -1.18 7.40 3.71
C ILE A 203 -1.96 7.95 2.51
N MET A 204 -1.93 9.26 2.27
CA MET A 204 -2.70 9.84 1.17
C MET A 204 -2.17 9.43 -0.21
N PRO A 205 -0.86 9.44 -0.52
CA PRO A 205 -0.31 8.82 -1.73
C PRO A 205 -0.70 7.35 -1.89
N ALA A 206 -0.67 6.56 -0.80
CA ALA A 206 -1.09 5.15 -0.86
C ALA A 206 -2.57 5.02 -1.25
N VAL A 207 -3.45 5.86 -0.69
CA VAL A 207 -4.88 5.92 -1.04
C VAL A 207 -5.09 6.28 -2.52
N MET A 208 -4.38 7.30 -3.02
CA MET A 208 -4.48 7.73 -4.42
C MET A 208 -4.04 6.62 -5.38
N VAL A 209 -2.91 5.97 -5.10
CA VAL A 209 -2.40 4.84 -5.89
C VAL A 209 -3.35 3.65 -5.83
N ALA A 210 -3.92 3.35 -4.64
CA ALA A 210 -4.89 2.27 -4.48
C ALA A 210 -6.16 2.52 -5.30
N ALA A 211 -6.70 3.74 -5.27
CA ALA A 211 -7.87 4.11 -6.07
C ALA A 211 -7.61 3.95 -7.58
N ALA A 212 -6.43 4.35 -8.05
CA ALA A 212 -6.04 4.16 -9.44
C ALA A 212 -5.86 2.66 -9.78
N LEU A 213 -5.19 1.89 -8.94
CA LEU A 213 -5.04 0.44 -9.13
C LEU A 213 -6.38 -0.29 -9.12
N ALA A 214 -7.41 0.22 -8.40
CA ALA A 214 -8.75 -0.35 -8.45
C ALA A 214 -9.35 -0.27 -9.86
N ILE A 215 -9.09 0.82 -10.58
CA ILE A 215 -9.49 0.97 -11.99
C ILE A 215 -8.75 -0.06 -12.86
N PHE A 216 -7.44 -0.18 -12.70
CA PHE A 216 -6.65 -1.18 -13.44
C PHE A 216 -7.10 -2.62 -13.13
N ALA A 217 -7.39 -2.94 -11.87
CA ALA A 217 -7.88 -4.25 -11.46
C ALA A 217 -9.24 -4.57 -12.09
N TYR A 218 -10.16 -3.61 -12.06
CA TYR A 218 -11.47 -3.74 -12.69
C TYR A 218 -11.36 -3.97 -14.20
N VAL A 219 -10.52 -3.19 -14.89
CA VAL A 219 -10.28 -3.31 -16.34
C VAL A 219 -9.63 -4.65 -16.68
N ALA A 220 -8.55 -5.02 -15.98
CA ALA A 220 -7.85 -6.29 -16.22
C ALA A 220 -8.72 -7.53 -15.95
N GLY A 221 -9.66 -7.42 -15.00
CA GLY A 221 -10.60 -8.48 -14.66
C GLY A 221 -11.81 -8.58 -15.59
N ASN A 222 -12.01 -7.64 -16.53
CA ASN A 222 -13.14 -7.60 -17.44
C ASN A 222 -12.69 -7.83 -18.89
N ALA A 223 -13.11 -8.94 -19.50
CA ALA A 223 -12.69 -9.32 -20.85
C ALA A 223 -13.01 -8.29 -21.93
N VAL A 224 -14.13 -7.56 -21.80
CA VAL A 224 -14.54 -6.53 -22.77
C VAL A 224 -13.65 -5.31 -22.66
N PHE A 225 -13.48 -4.78 -21.44
CA PHE A 225 -12.63 -3.60 -21.20
C PHE A 225 -11.15 -3.90 -21.43
N ALA A 226 -10.65 -5.06 -21.02
CA ALA A 226 -9.27 -5.47 -21.27
C ALA A 226 -8.98 -5.50 -22.78
N ARG A 227 -9.88 -6.11 -23.59
CA ARG A 227 -9.75 -6.12 -25.06
C ARG A 227 -9.82 -4.71 -25.65
N TYR A 228 -10.79 -3.89 -25.22
CA TYR A 228 -10.96 -2.52 -25.74
C TYR A 228 -9.75 -1.63 -25.46
N LEU A 229 -9.17 -1.77 -24.27
CA LEU A 229 -8.02 -0.97 -23.83
C LEU A 229 -6.67 -1.63 -24.16
N LEU A 230 -6.68 -2.81 -24.83
CA LEU A 230 -5.49 -3.60 -25.17
C LEU A 230 -4.64 -3.93 -23.91
N MET A 231 -5.32 -4.23 -22.80
CA MET A 231 -4.72 -4.70 -21.57
C MET A 231 -4.76 -6.22 -21.45
N PRO A 232 -3.85 -6.82 -20.66
CA PRO A 232 -3.92 -8.25 -20.38
C PRO A 232 -5.22 -8.56 -19.61
N TYR A 233 -5.97 -9.53 -20.11
CA TYR A 233 -7.11 -10.07 -19.39
C TYR A 233 -6.65 -11.06 -18.34
N ILE A 234 -7.01 -10.81 -17.08
CA ILE A 234 -6.63 -11.62 -15.93
C ILE A 234 -7.91 -12.01 -15.17
N PRO A 235 -8.41 -13.23 -15.43
CA PRO A 235 -9.66 -13.70 -14.81
C PRO A 235 -9.59 -13.61 -13.29
N GLY A 236 -10.61 -13.01 -12.69
CA GLY A 236 -10.73 -12.84 -11.25
C GLY A 236 -10.01 -11.61 -10.67
N ALA A 237 -9.13 -10.92 -11.41
CA ALA A 237 -8.44 -9.74 -10.89
C ALA A 237 -9.39 -8.58 -10.55
N GLY A 238 -10.57 -8.53 -11.16
CA GLY A 238 -11.58 -7.51 -10.89
C GLY A 238 -12.00 -7.43 -9.41
N GLU A 239 -11.99 -8.54 -8.69
CA GLU A 239 -12.31 -8.57 -7.26
C GLU A 239 -11.34 -7.75 -6.40
N LEU A 240 -10.11 -7.55 -6.85
CA LEU A 240 -9.16 -6.69 -6.17
C LEU A 240 -9.65 -5.22 -6.08
N ALA A 241 -10.57 -4.79 -6.94
CA ALA A 241 -11.20 -3.48 -6.83
C ALA A 241 -12.00 -3.32 -5.52
N VAL A 242 -12.59 -4.41 -5.01
CA VAL A 242 -13.30 -4.41 -3.72
C VAL A 242 -12.31 -4.25 -2.56
N PHE A 243 -11.20 -4.98 -2.59
CA PHE A 243 -10.12 -4.83 -1.62
C PHE A 243 -9.51 -3.42 -1.65
N LEU A 244 -9.24 -2.89 -2.84
CA LEU A 244 -8.68 -1.55 -3.01
C LEU A 244 -9.67 -0.45 -2.60
N GLY A 245 -10.98 -0.67 -2.78
CA GLY A 245 -12.03 0.15 -2.21
C GLY A 245 -11.95 0.16 -0.68
N ALA A 246 -11.83 -1.02 -0.05
CA ALA A 246 -11.65 -1.12 1.39
C ALA A 246 -10.38 -0.40 1.88
N LEU A 247 -9.25 -0.56 1.16
CA LEU A 247 -8.00 0.12 1.47
C LEU A 247 -8.15 1.65 1.36
N THR A 248 -8.79 2.12 0.28
CA THR A 248 -9.06 3.56 0.06
C THR A 248 -9.90 4.13 1.20
N GLY A 249 -10.98 3.46 1.58
CA GLY A 249 -11.86 3.89 2.67
C GLY A 249 -11.16 3.87 4.03
N ALA A 250 -10.44 2.78 4.34
CA ALA A 250 -9.67 2.65 5.58
C ALA A 250 -8.56 3.71 5.68
N GLY A 251 -7.86 3.95 4.56
CA GLY A 251 -6.81 4.95 4.49
C GLY A 251 -7.32 6.38 4.67
N LEU A 252 -8.44 6.74 4.04
CA LEU A 252 -9.08 8.04 4.25
C LEU A 252 -9.58 8.20 5.69
N GLY A 253 -10.18 7.15 6.27
CA GLY A 253 -10.63 7.17 7.66
C GLY A 253 -9.47 7.28 8.65
N PHE A 254 -8.33 6.65 8.36
CA PHE A 254 -7.12 6.81 9.15
C PHE A 254 -6.50 8.20 9.00
N LEU A 255 -6.48 8.75 7.77
CA LEU A 255 -5.97 10.10 7.50
C LEU A 255 -6.68 11.16 8.33
N TRP A 256 -7.96 11.01 8.65
CA TRP A 256 -8.70 11.91 9.52
C TRP A 256 -8.01 12.15 10.86
N PHE A 257 -7.38 11.10 11.42
CA PHE A 257 -6.65 11.15 12.68
C PHE A 257 -5.14 11.38 12.50
N ASN A 258 -4.62 11.15 11.30
CA ASN A 258 -3.19 11.23 11.00
C ASN A 258 -2.79 12.54 10.28
N VAL A 259 -3.76 13.39 9.91
CA VAL A 259 -3.46 14.73 9.36
C VAL A 259 -2.79 15.62 10.42
N TYR A 260 -1.90 16.50 9.97
CA TYR A 260 -1.18 17.41 10.87
C TYR A 260 -2.11 18.36 11.65
N PRO A 261 -2.00 18.49 12.99
CA PRO A 261 -1.12 17.71 13.88
C PRO A 261 -1.73 16.32 14.18
N ALA A 262 -0.97 15.25 13.94
CA ALA A 262 -1.49 13.90 14.02
C ALA A 262 -1.85 13.48 15.46
N GLU A 263 -3.03 12.87 15.61
CA GLU A 263 -3.47 12.23 16.85
C GLU A 263 -2.88 10.82 17.03
N VAL A 264 -2.44 10.19 15.91
CA VAL A 264 -1.84 8.85 15.89
C VAL A 264 -0.94 8.68 14.68
N PHE A 265 0.21 8.03 14.86
CA PHE A 265 1.12 7.64 13.77
C PHE A 265 0.79 6.25 13.25
N MET A 266 1.02 6.05 11.95
CA MET A 266 0.73 4.79 11.27
C MET A 266 1.62 3.66 11.77
N GLY A 267 2.91 3.92 11.87
CA GLY A 267 3.93 2.95 12.26
C GLY A 267 4.24 1.94 11.16
N ASP A 268 5.22 1.09 11.43
CA ASP A 268 5.66 0.03 10.53
C ASP A 268 4.52 -0.97 10.22
N VAL A 269 3.57 -1.13 11.15
CA VAL A 269 2.36 -1.95 10.99
C VAL A 269 1.60 -1.58 9.71
N GLY A 270 1.25 -0.31 9.57
CA GLY A 270 0.45 0.17 8.44
C GLY A 270 1.30 0.35 7.19
N ALA A 271 2.46 0.98 7.33
CA ALA A 271 3.30 1.34 6.20
C ALA A 271 3.78 0.12 5.39
N LEU A 272 4.29 -0.92 6.08
CA LEU A 272 4.72 -2.16 5.41
C LEU A 272 3.55 -2.88 4.75
N ALA A 273 2.41 -2.96 5.44
CA ALA A 273 1.22 -3.64 4.93
C ALA A 273 0.66 -2.97 3.67
N LEU A 274 0.50 -1.65 3.70
CA LEU A 274 -0.01 -0.88 2.57
C LEU A 274 0.90 -1.01 1.35
N GLY A 275 2.21 -0.85 1.54
CA GLY A 275 3.16 -1.00 0.44
C GLY A 275 3.18 -2.43 -0.12
N GLY A 276 3.15 -3.46 0.74
CA GLY A 276 3.05 -4.87 0.33
C GLY A 276 1.77 -5.15 -0.46
N ALA A 277 0.64 -4.57 -0.01
CA ALA A 277 -0.65 -4.67 -0.70
C ALA A 277 -0.60 -4.04 -2.09
N LEU A 278 -0.13 -2.79 -2.22
CA LEU A 278 -0.03 -2.09 -3.50
C LEU A 278 0.88 -2.85 -4.49
N GLY A 279 2.03 -3.32 -4.01
CA GLY A 279 2.96 -4.11 -4.82
C GLY A 279 2.33 -5.42 -5.31
N THR A 280 1.61 -6.12 -4.44
CA THR A 280 0.94 -7.39 -4.79
C THR A 280 -0.17 -7.18 -5.82
N VAL A 281 -1.00 -6.15 -5.65
CA VAL A 281 -2.02 -5.82 -6.66
C VAL A 281 -1.38 -5.52 -8.00
N ALA A 282 -0.36 -4.67 -8.03
CA ALA A 282 0.32 -4.30 -9.28
C ALA A 282 0.89 -5.52 -10.02
N VAL A 283 1.48 -6.47 -9.28
CA VAL A 283 1.94 -7.74 -9.86
C VAL A 283 0.80 -8.57 -10.42
N ILE A 284 -0.32 -8.72 -9.69
CA ILE A 284 -1.45 -9.51 -10.16
C ILE A 284 -2.04 -8.90 -11.43
N VAL A 285 -2.20 -7.56 -11.49
CA VAL A 285 -2.78 -6.88 -12.65
C VAL A 285 -1.76 -6.51 -13.73
N ARG A 286 -0.50 -6.92 -13.57
CA ARG A 286 0.62 -6.66 -14.52
C ARG A 286 0.89 -5.18 -14.76
N GLN A 287 0.83 -4.39 -13.71
CA GLN A 287 1.05 -2.93 -13.75
C GLN A 287 2.24 -2.49 -12.88
N GLU A 288 3.31 -3.26 -12.86
CA GLU A 288 4.48 -3.01 -12.02
C GLU A 288 5.16 -1.69 -12.36
N ILE A 289 5.36 -1.41 -13.65
CA ILE A 289 5.97 -0.16 -14.10
C ILE A 289 5.01 1.01 -13.87
N VAL A 290 3.72 0.81 -14.08
CA VAL A 290 2.70 1.84 -13.80
C VAL A 290 2.66 2.15 -12.31
N LEU A 291 2.77 1.13 -11.43
CA LEU A 291 2.91 1.36 -9.99
C LEU A 291 4.14 2.22 -9.67
N ALA A 292 5.28 1.97 -10.31
CA ALA A 292 6.49 2.78 -10.10
C ALA A 292 6.28 4.24 -10.54
N ILE A 293 5.49 4.49 -11.60
CA ILE A 293 5.11 5.84 -12.04
C ILE A 293 4.16 6.48 -11.04
N MET A 294 3.02 5.84 -10.73
CA MET A 294 2.01 6.39 -9.82
C MET A 294 2.55 6.57 -8.40
N GLY A 295 3.36 5.63 -7.94
CA GLY A 295 4.05 5.66 -6.66
C GLY A 295 5.40 6.38 -6.71
N GLY A 296 5.64 7.26 -7.67
CA GLY A 296 6.95 7.90 -7.89
C GLY A 296 7.48 8.68 -6.69
N ILE A 297 6.61 9.15 -5.79
CA ILE A 297 7.03 9.72 -4.50
C ILE A 297 7.73 8.65 -3.65
N PHE A 298 7.15 7.44 -3.51
CA PHE A 298 7.76 6.34 -2.77
C PHE A 298 9.11 5.92 -3.40
N VAL A 299 9.15 5.92 -4.73
CA VAL A 299 10.38 5.62 -5.49
C VAL A 299 11.44 6.69 -5.22
N ALA A 300 11.09 7.99 -5.33
CA ALA A 300 12.02 9.09 -5.11
C ALA A 300 12.58 9.12 -3.67
N GLU A 301 11.72 8.90 -2.67
CA GLU A 301 12.12 8.79 -1.27
C GLU A 301 13.13 7.66 -1.07
N THR A 302 12.83 6.47 -1.60
CA THR A 302 13.71 5.30 -1.50
C THR A 302 15.03 5.50 -2.22
N LEU A 303 15.00 6.02 -3.46
CA LEU A 303 16.20 6.29 -4.23
C LEU A 303 17.08 7.35 -3.58
N SER A 304 16.48 8.35 -2.93
CA SER A 304 17.24 9.37 -2.19
C SER A 304 18.04 8.77 -1.03
N VAL A 305 17.44 7.81 -0.30
CA VAL A 305 18.14 7.09 0.77
C VAL A 305 19.26 6.21 0.19
N ALA A 306 18.96 5.45 -0.86
CA ALA A 306 19.95 4.59 -1.50
C ALA A 306 21.15 5.40 -2.04
N ALA A 307 20.87 6.51 -2.75
CA ALA A 307 21.90 7.40 -3.28
C ALA A 307 22.74 8.03 -2.15
N GLN A 308 22.07 8.51 -1.08
CA GLN A 308 22.76 9.09 0.07
C GLN A 308 23.68 8.08 0.74
N VAL A 309 23.23 6.87 1.02
CA VAL A 309 24.02 5.83 1.68
C VAL A 309 25.20 5.39 0.80
N LEU A 310 24.96 5.21 -0.50
CA LEU A 310 26.02 4.82 -1.45
C LEU A 310 27.10 5.91 -1.53
N TYR A 311 26.68 7.15 -1.75
CA TYR A 311 27.61 8.28 -1.88
C TYR A 311 28.40 8.51 -0.58
N PHE A 312 27.73 8.43 0.58
CA PHE A 312 28.37 8.57 1.88
C PHE A 312 29.50 7.54 2.08
N ARG A 313 29.24 6.28 1.69
CA ARG A 313 30.23 5.20 1.77
C ARG A 313 31.38 5.40 0.80
N LEU A 314 31.10 5.78 -0.44
CA LEU A 314 32.12 5.94 -1.49
C LEU A 314 33.03 7.18 -1.26
N THR A 315 32.49 8.22 -0.63
CA THR A 315 33.23 9.48 -0.43
C THR A 315 33.79 9.69 0.96
N GLY A 316 33.72 8.67 1.82
CA GLY A 316 34.25 8.76 3.18
C GLY A 316 33.48 9.75 4.08
N GLY A 317 32.17 9.92 3.90
CA GLY A 317 31.32 10.69 4.80
C GLY A 317 30.68 11.95 4.20
N LYS A 318 30.84 12.23 2.92
CA LYS A 318 30.15 13.36 2.25
C LYS A 318 28.68 13.04 2.02
N ARG A 319 27.83 14.07 2.03
CA ARG A 319 26.38 13.95 1.83
C ARG A 319 25.97 14.63 0.52
N ILE A 320 25.03 14.01 -0.24
CA ILE A 320 24.34 14.63 -1.38
C ILE A 320 23.20 15.53 -0.88
N PHE A 321 22.35 14.96 -0.03
CA PHE A 321 21.21 15.66 0.58
C PHE A 321 21.57 16.11 1.99
N ARG A 322 20.94 17.19 2.47
CA ARG A 322 21.04 17.63 3.88
C ARG A 322 20.69 16.49 4.82
N MET A 323 19.61 15.77 4.50
CA MET A 323 19.18 14.54 5.13
C MET A 323 18.38 13.72 4.11
N ALA A 324 18.39 12.41 4.21
CA ALA A 324 17.53 11.49 3.47
C ALA A 324 16.61 10.76 4.46
N PRO A 325 15.36 10.46 4.09
CA PRO A 325 14.69 10.66 2.80
C PRO A 325 14.44 12.14 2.41
N LEU A 326 13.91 12.39 1.18
CA LEU A 326 13.78 13.74 0.61
C LEU A 326 12.90 14.70 1.44
N HIS A 327 11.85 14.20 2.07
CA HIS A 327 11.00 15.05 2.91
C HIS A 327 11.82 15.78 3.99
N HIS A 328 12.75 15.11 4.66
CA HIS A 328 13.65 15.75 5.62
C HIS A 328 14.62 16.74 4.97
N HIS A 329 15.04 16.50 3.72
CA HIS A 329 15.86 17.45 2.98
C HIS A 329 15.16 18.79 2.80
N TYR A 330 13.85 18.77 2.46
CA TYR A 330 13.03 19.95 2.28
C TYR A 330 12.71 20.65 3.61
N GLU A 331 12.42 19.88 4.69
CA GLU A 331 12.24 20.47 6.03
C GLU A 331 13.49 21.23 6.49
N LEU A 332 14.67 20.61 6.36
CA LEU A 332 15.96 21.26 6.66
C LEU A 332 16.30 22.38 5.66
N GLY A 333 15.62 22.44 4.53
CA GLY A 333 15.62 23.54 3.57
C GLY A 333 14.73 24.71 3.95
N GLY A 334 13.97 24.60 5.07
CA GLY A 334 13.09 25.65 5.58
C GLY A 334 11.62 25.53 5.15
N TRP A 335 11.21 24.44 4.51
CA TRP A 335 9.79 24.20 4.23
C TRP A 335 9.06 23.73 5.48
N LYS A 336 7.84 24.22 5.69
CA LYS A 336 6.98 23.71 6.77
C LYS A 336 6.53 22.30 6.43
N GLU A 337 6.36 21.44 7.43
CA GLU A 337 5.89 20.07 7.28
C GLU A 337 4.64 19.97 6.38
N THR A 338 3.62 20.78 6.67
CA THR A 338 2.38 20.80 5.87
C THR A 338 2.62 21.19 4.40
N GLN A 339 3.62 22.02 4.11
CA GLN A 339 3.96 22.37 2.73
C GLN A 339 4.61 21.19 2.00
N VAL A 340 5.47 20.42 2.67
CA VAL A 340 6.09 19.21 2.11
C VAL A 340 4.99 18.21 1.79
N VAL A 341 4.13 17.91 2.77
CA VAL A 341 3.05 16.92 2.66
C VAL A 341 2.09 17.26 1.50
N VAL A 342 1.55 18.48 1.47
CA VAL A 342 0.58 18.89 0.42
C VAL A 342 1.22 18.89 -0.96
N ARG A 343 2.47 19.36 -1.09
CA ARG A 343 3.17 19.32 -2.39
C ARG A 343 3.42 17.92 -2.88
N PHE A 344 3.76 16.98 -1.98
CA PHE A 344 3.94 15.57 -2.33
C PHE A 344 2.62 14.92 -2.75
N TRP A 345 1.49 15.29 -2.12
CA TRP A 345 0.16 14.87 -2.57
C TRP A 345 -0.14 15.38 -3.99
N ILE A 346 0.14 16.66 -4.28
CA ILE A 346 -0.06 17.23 -5.63
C ILE A 346 0.80 16.48 -6.66
N ILE A 347 2.07 16.22 -6.36
CA ILE A 347 2.94 15.43 -7.24
C ILE A 347 2.36 14.03 -7.44
N THR A 348 1.88 13.38 -6.37
CA THR A 348 1.25 12.06 -6.48
C THR A 348 0.01 12.09 -7.39
N ILE A 349 -0.85 13.11 -7.28
CA ILE A 349 -2.00 13.27 -8.18
C ILE A 349 -1.54 13.34 -9.63
N ILE A 350 -0.52 14.14 -9.93
CA ILE A 350 0.04 14.27 -11.29
C ILE A 350 0.54 12.90 -11.78
N LEU A 351 1.30 12.18 -10.96
CA LEU A 351 1.85 10.86 -11.31
C LEU A 351 0.75 9.80 -11.49
N VAL A 352 -0.30 9.84 -10.66
CA VAL A 352 -1.46 8.97 -10.80
C VAL A 352 -2.20 9.26 -12.10
N LEU A 353 -2.40 10.51 -12.47
CA LEU A 353 -3.01 10.88 -13.75
C LEU A 353 -2.16 10.43 -14.95
N ILE A 354 -0.81 10.55 -14.86
CA ILE A 354 0.10 9.99 -15.87
C ILE A 354 -0.05 8.47 -15.94
N GLY A 355 -0.09 7.76 -14.81
CA GLY A 355 -0.33 6.33 -14.78
C GLY A 355 -1.67 5.94 -15.39
N LEU A 356 -2.76 6.62 -15.04
CA LEU A 356 -4.08 6.37 -15.62
C LEU A 356 -4.14 6.66 -17.12
N SER A 357 -3.39 7.64 -17.63
CA SER A 357 -3.33 7.92 -19.07
C SER A 357 -2.84 6.73 -19.88
N THR A 358 -2.02 5.85 -19.28
CA THR A 358 -1.52 4.63 -19.94
C THR A 358 -2.64 3.65 -20.31
N LEU A 359 -3.82 3.73 -19.69
CA LEU A 359 -4.97 2.91 -20.06
C LEU A 359 -5.39 3.11 -21.51
N LYS A 360 -5.26 4.33 -22.05
CA LYS A 360 -5.71 4.64 -23.40
C LYS A 360 -4.57 4.90 -24.39
N ILE A 361 -3.40 5.35 -23.93
CA ILE A 361 -2.24 5.71 -24.79
C ILE A 361 -1.43 4.45 -25.16
N ARG A 362 -1.98 3.28 -25.06
CA ARG A 362 -1.32 2.03 -25.50
C ARG A 362 -1.49 1.78 -26.98
#